data_ef76f0ddf16024009cd37ffed832e197
#
_entry.id   ef76f0ddf16024009cd37ffed832e197
#
_cell.length_a   1.000
_cell.length_b   1.000
_cell.length_c   1.000
_cell.angle_alpha   90.00
_cell.angle_beta   90.00
_cell.angle_gamma   90.00
#
_symmetry.space_group_name_H-M   'P 1'
#
loop_
_entity.id
_entity.type
_entity.pdbx_description
1 polymer ?
#
loop_
_entity_poly.entity_id
_entity_poly.type
_entity_poly.pdbx_seq_one_letter_code
_entity_poly.pdbx_strand_id
1 'polypeptide(L)'
;MAGLLNRHELSAEAARDIGFFAWAWPDGPASGERRLQQLADLGFGDTARYTRTVSQLSEIVQWRDRWYHAPLPFASDGVVIKRSSRPPGSRWQAAPPSWAIAWKYPAAQTLAVVEAIDVSIGRTGRLTPIAQLDPVLLDDREV
;
A
#
# COMPACT_ATOMS: atom_id res chain seq x y z
N MET A 1 -9.55 3.77 8.28
CA MET A 1 -8.39 3.10 8.91
C MET A 1 -7.30 4.08 9.36
N ALA A 2 -6.84 5.03 8.54
CA ALA A 2 -5.81 6.01 8.94
C ALA A 2 -6.14 6.78 10.24
N GLY A 3 -7.41 7.10 10.50
CA GLY A 3 -7.83 7.75 11.74
C GLY A 3 -7.69 6.92 13.03
N LEU A 4 -7.67 5.58 12.93
CA LEU A 4 -7.48 4.71 14.10
C LEU A 4 -6.03 4.72 14.58
N LEU A 5 -5.07 4.71 13.64
CA LEU A 5 -3.63 4.69 13.95
C LEU A 5 -3.12 6.01 14.54
N ASN A 6 -3.86 7.11 14.36
CA ASN A 6 -3.52 8.43 14.89
C ASN A 6 -4.18 8.75 16.24
N ARG A 7 -4.92 7.82 16.82
CA ARG A 7 -5.51 8.00 18.17
C ARG A 7 -4.45 7.76 19.25
N HIS A 8 -4.45 8.60 20.26
CA HIS A 8 -3.57 8.44 21.43
C HIS A 8 -3.90 7.18 22.26
N GLU A 9 -5.17 6.78 22.24
CA GLU A 9 -5.63 5.57 22.91
C GLU A 9 -6.50 4.76 21.95
N LEU A 10 -6.22 3.47 21.85
CA LEU A 10 -7.01 2.49 21.12
C LEU A 10 -7.73 1.58 22.12
N SER A 11 -9.05 1.46 21.99
CA SER A 11 -9.77 0.43 22.72
C SER A 11 -9.34 -0.95 22.24
N ALA A 12 -9.39 -1.95 23.11
CA ALA A 12 -9.08 -3.34 22.76
C ALA A 12 -9.99 -3.89 21.64
N GLU A 13 -11.19 -3.34 21.51
CA GLU A 13 -12.14 -3.67 20.45
C GLU A 13 -11.67 -3.11 19.10
N ALA A 14 -11.33 -1.83 19.05
CA ALA A 14 -10.80 -1.19 17.83
C ALA A 14 -9.45 -1.77 17.37
N ALA A 15 -8.62 -2.24 18.32
CA ALA A 15 -7.34 -2.87 18.01
C ALA A 15 -7.50 -4.23 17.29
N ARG A 16 -8.61 -4.94 17.50
CA ARG A 16 -8.89 -6.23 16.82
C ARG A 16 -9.14 -6.06 15.31
N ASP A 17 -9.58 -4.89 14.89
CA ASP A 17 -9.85 -4.58 13.48
C ASP A 17 -8.59 -4.13 12.71
N ILE A 18 -7.44 -4.04 13.40
CA ILE A 18 -6.18 -3.66 12.77
C ILE A 18 -5.43 -4.91 12.36
N GLY A 19 -5.31 -5.12 11.05
CA GLY A 19 -4.43 -6.13 10.48
C GLY A 19 -2.99 -5.63 10.37
N PHE A 20 -2.02 -6.51 10.60
CA PHE A 20 -0.60 -6.24 10.43
C PHE A 20 0.00 -7.14 9.35
N PHE A 21 0.70 -6.53 8.39
CA PHE A 21 1.38 -7.23 7.31
C PHE A 21 2.89 -6.92 7.35
N ALA A 22 3.71 -7.93 7.63
CA ALA A 22 5.16 -7.81 7.66
C ALA A 22 5.73 -7.91 6.25
N TRP A 23 5.86 -6.82 5.51
CA TRP A 23 6.35 -6.83 4.13
C TRP A 23 7.87 -6.98 3.99
N ALA A 24 8.63 -6.72 5.03
CA ALA A 24 10.08 -6.90 5.06
C ALA A 24 10.58 -7.15 6.48
N TRP A 25 11.70 -7.84 6.57
CA TRP A 25 12.46 -8.07 7.80
C TRP A 25 13.90 -7.61 7.58
N PRO A 26 14.30 -6.40 8.00
CA PRO A 26 15.61 -5.81 7.72
C PRO A 26 16.77 -6.70 8.10
N ASP A 27 16.80 -7.22 9.31
CA ASP A 27 17.88 -8.03 9.88
C ASP A 27 17.58 -9.55 9.83
N GLY A 28 16.57 -9.93 9.06
CA GLY A 28 16.21 -11.33 8.85
C GLY A 28 17.22 -12.07 7.96
N PRO A 29 17.03 -13.39 7.77
CA PRO A 29 17.91 -14.22 6.97
C PRO A 29 18.23 -13.62 5.60
N ALA A 30 19.48 -13.79 5.14
CA ALA A 30 19.91 -13.29 3.83
C ALA A 30 19.13 -13.95 2.68
N SER A 31 18.86 -15.27 2.79
CA SER A 31 18.03 -16.00 1.83
C SER A 31 16.57 -15.53 1.90
N GLY A 32 16.02 -15.14 0.74
CA GLY A 32 14.62 -14.75 0.60
C GLY A 32 13.65 -15.84 1.03
N GLU A 33 13.93 -17.08 0.62
CA GLU A 33 13.11 -18.25 0.94
C GLU A 33 13.08 -18.54 2.45
N ARG A 34 14.26 -18.60 3.10
CA ARG A 34 14.34 -18.78 4.57
C ARG A 34 13.63 -17.68 5.33
N ARG A 35 13.72 -16.45 4.84
CA ARG A 35 13.04 -15.31 5.46
C ARG A 35 11.53 -15.42 5.38
N LEU A 36 10.99 -15.82 4.23
CA LEU A 36 9.55 -16.05 4.06
C LEU A 36 9.07 -17.21 4.93
N GLN A 37 9.84 -18.30 5.00
CA GLN A 37 9.50 -19.42 5.87
C GLN A 37 9.45 -18.99 7.35
N GLN A 38 10.48 -18.31 7.84
CA GLN A 38 10.53 -17.86 9.23
C GLN A 38 9.43 -16.82 9.55
N LEU A 39 9.10 -15.94 8.61
CA LEU A 39 7.96 -15.03 8.78
C LEU A 39 6.64 -15.81 8.92
N ALA A 40 6.47 -16.86 8.12
CA ALA A 40 5.29 -17.73 8.22
C ALA A 40 5.24 -18.45 9.57
N ASP A 41 6.37 -18.99 10.04
CA ASP A 41 6.50 -19.68 11.34
C ASP A 41 6.20 -18.73 12.54
N LEU A 42 6.48 -17.42 12.37
CA LEU A 42 6.15 -16.37 13.33
C LEU A 42 4.70 -15.86 13.24
N GLY A 43 3.86 -16.45 12.37
CA GLY A 43 2.47 -16.08 12.21
C GLY A 43 2.20 -15.07 11.07
N PHE A 44 3.22 -14.63 10.33
CA PHE A 44 3.07 -13.71 9.18
C PHE A 44 2.94 -14.49 7.86
N GLY A 45 2.07 -15.49 7.82
CA GLY A 45 1.88 -16.37 6.67
C GLY A 45 1.45 -15.66 5.38
N ASP A 46 0.74 -14.55 5.49
CA ASP A 46 0.30 -13.76 4.34
C ASP A 46 1.48 -13.18 3.55
N THR A 47 2.59 -12.85 4.21
CA THR A 47 3.80 -12.38 3.52
C THR A 47 4.33 -13.45 2.55
N ALA A 48 4.38 -14.71 2.96
CA ALA A 48 4.78 -15.82 2.10
C ALA A 48 3.71 -16.11 1.02
N ARG A 49 2.43 -16.08 1.41
CA ARG A 49 1.30 -16.35 0.52
C ARG A 49 1.22 -15.35 -0.64
N TYR A 50 1.52 -14.07 -0.40
CA TYR A 50 1.45 -13.00 -1.40
C TYR A 50 2.81 -12.54 -1.93
N THR A 51 3.87 -13.33 -1.74
CA THR A 51 5.17 -13.12 -2.36
C THR A 51 5.43 -14.19 -3.42
N ARG A 52 5.95 -13.77 -4.57
CA ARG A 52 6.36 -14.66 -5.66
C ARG A 52 7.76 -14.32 -6.12
N THR A 53 8.60 -15.33 -6.27
CA THR A 53 9.87 -15.17 -6.96
C THR A 53 9.62 -15.31 -8.45
N VAL A 54 10.08 -14.35 -9.22
CA VAL A 54 9.91 -14.27 -10.66
C VAL A 54 11.25 -13.98 -11.32
N SER A 55 11.41 -14.39 -12.57
CA SER A 55 12.63 -14.22 -13.35
C SER A 55 12.45 -13.31 -14.54
N GLN A 56 11.21 -13.06 -14.96
CA GLN A 56 10.89 -12.30 -16.17
C GLN A 56 9.85 -11.22 -15.88
N LEU A 57 9.92 -10.13 -16.63
CA LEU A 57 8.94 -9.03 -16.52
C LEU A 57 7.51 -9.49 -16.83
N SER A 58 7.34 -10.40 -17.78
CA SER A 58 6.04 -10.97 -18.14
C SER A 58 5.34 -11.66 -16.96
N GLU A 59 6.10 -12.33 -16.09
CA GLU A 59 5.55 -12.97 -14.88
C GLU A 59 5.06 -11.91 -13.87
N ILE A 60 5.78 -10.78 -13.76
CA ILE A 60 5.36 -9.65 -12.90
C ILE A 60 4.04 -9.08 -13.40
N VAL A 61 3.92 -8.87 -14.72
CA VAL A 61 2.66 -8.38 -15.34
C VAL A 61 1.51 -9.31 -15.03
N GLN A 62 1.70 -10.62 -15.22
CA GLN A 62 0.68 -11.64 -14.97
C GLN A 62 0.25 -11.67 -13.50
N TRP A 63 1.20 -11.63 -12.56
CA TRP A 63 0.87 -11.63 -11.13
C TRP A 63 0.19 -10.34 -10.70
N ARG A 64 0.62 -9.18 -11.22
CA ARG A 64 -0.03 -7.90 -10.96
C ARG A 64 -1.48 -7.90 -11.43
N ASP A 65 -1.73 -8.38 -12.65
CA ASP A 65 -3.08 -8.48 -13.22
C ASP A 65 -3.94 -9.47 -12.43
N ARG A 66 -3.41 -10.64 -12.12
CA ARG A 66 -4.10 -11.64 -11.32
C ARG A 66 -4.53 -11.11 -9.95
N TRP A 67 -3.65 -10.39 -9.24
CA TRP A 67 -3.99 -9.84 -7.92
C TRP A 67 -4.91 -8.64 -8.00
N TYR A 68 -4.88 -7.89 -9.08
CA TYR A 68 -5.83 -6.80 -9.32
C TYR A 68 -7.28 -7.29 -9.36
N HIS A 69 -7.52 -8.47 -9.95
CA HIS A 69 -8.85 -9.06 -10.11
C HIS A 69 -9.21 -10.09 -9.01
N ALA A 70 -8.27 -10.44 -8.14
CA ALA A 70 -8.52 -11.43 -7.10
C ALA A 70 -9.11 -10.79 -5.84
N PRO A 71 -10.03 -11.49 -5.12
CA PRO A 71 -10.47 -11.06 -3.80
C PRO A 71 -9.32 -11.25 -2.81
N LEU A 72 -8.61 -10.17 -2.49
CA LEU A 72 -7.56 -10.17 -1.49
C LEU A 72 -8.16 -9.90 -0.10
N PRO A 73 -7.61 -10.48 0.99
CA PRO A 73 -8.10 -10.24 2.35
C PRO A 73 -7.72 -8.86 2.91
N PHE A 74 -7.10 -8.02 2.10
CA PHE A 74 -6.67 -6.65 2.43
C PHE A 74 -6.79 -5.75 1.20
N ALA A 75 -6.97 -4.46 1.42
CA ALA A 75 -6.95 -3.47 0.36
C ALA A 75 -5.54 -3.34 -0.22
N SER A 76 -5.43 -3.36 -1.55
CA SER A 76 -4.16 -3.22 -2.27
C SER A 76 -4.30 -2.20 -3.38
N ASP A 77 -3.30 -1.34 -3.53
CA ASP A 77 -3.22 -0.33 -4.59
C ASP A 77 -2.17 -0.68 -5.67
N GLY A 78 -1.59 -1.89 -5.58
CA GLY A 78 -0.59 -2.36 -6.53
C GLY A 78 0.29 -3.47 -5.98
N VAL A 79 1.40 -3.70 -6.65
CA VAL A 79 2.41 -4.68 -6.25
C VAL A 79 3.75 -4.00 -5.96
N VAL A 80 4.57 -4.60 -5.11
CA VAL A 80 5.94 -4.15 -4.84
C VAL A 80 6.92 -5.16 -5.42
N ILE A 81 7.71 -4.70 -6.38
CA ILE A 81 8.77 -5.48 -7.01
C ILE A 81 10.06 -5.24 -6.25
N LYS A 82 10.72 -6.30 -5.78
CA LYS A 82 11.94 -6.23 -4.98
C LYS A 82 13.06 -7.02 -5.64
N ARG A 83 14.28 -6.51 -5.58
CA ARG A 83 15.46 -7.28 -5.97
C ARG A 83 15.71 -8.39 -4.96
N SER A 84 16.17 -9.56 -5.43
CA SER A 84 16.55 -10.68 -4.56
C SER A 84 17.69 -10.30 -3.61
N SER A 85 18.69 -9.55 -4.12
CA SER A 85 19.74 -8.95 -3.31
C SER A 85 19.30 -7.57 -2.78
N ARG A 86 19.43 -7.36 -1.49
CA ARG A 86 19.12 -6.09 -0.83
C ARG A 86 20.24 -5.71 0.13
N PRO A 87 20.43 -4.43 0.44
CA PRO A 87 21.39 -4.02 1.45
C PRO A 87 20.96 -4.53 2.85
N PRO A 88 21.90 -4.71 3.80
CA PRO A 88 21.58 -5.02 5.19
C PRO A 88 20.73 -3.91 5.82
N GLY A 89 19.91 -4.26 6.82
CA GLY A 89 18.98 -3.34 7.47
C GLY A 89 19.63 -2.08 8.02
N SER A 90 20.87 -2.19 8.49
CA SER A 90 21.68 -1.04 8.97
C SER A 90 21.94 0.05 7.91
N ARG A 91 21.76 -0.26 6.62
CA ARG A 91 21.90 0.70 5.51
C ARG A 91 20.56 1.22 4.99
N TRP A 92 19.46 0.83 5.63
CA TRP A 92 18.15 1.34 5.23
C TRP A 92 17.97 2.76 5.72
N GLN A 93 17.37 3.58 4.89
CA GLN A 93 17.09 4.98 5.16
C GLN A 93 15.58 5.23 5.06
N ALA A 94 15.09 6.28 5.69
CA ALA A 94 13.71 6.74 5.58
C ALA A 94 13.47 7.44 4.21
N ALA A 95 13.74 6.70 3.12
CA ALA A 95 13.58 7.15 1.74
C ALA A 95 13.17 5.96 0.87
N PRO A 96 12.59 6.19 -0.33
CA PRO A 96 12.30 5.11 -1.27
C PRO A 96 13.54 4.28 -1.57
N PRO A 97 13.52 2.96 -1.33
CA PRO A 97 14.69 2.12 -1.49
C PRO A 97 15.03 1.87 -2.97
N SER A 98 16.31 1.90 -3.33
CA SER A 98 16.77 1.62 -4.70
C SER A 98 16.62 0.14 -5.14
N TRP A 99 16.30 -0.75 -4.19
CA TRP A 99 16.13 -2.20 -4.42
C TRP A 99 14.68 -2.65 -4.49
N ALA A 100 13.71 -1.72 -4.36
CA ALA A 100 12.29 -2.00 -4.47
C ALA A 100 11.56 -0.86 -5.19
N ILE A 101 10.53 -1.21 -5.96
CA ILE A 101 9.68 -0.27 -6.66
C ILE A 101 8.22 -0.71 -6.54
N ALA A 102 7.33 0.24 -6.30
CA ALA A 102 5.89 0.00 -6.34
C ALA A 102 5.36 0.17 -7.77
N TRP A 103 4.54 -0.77 -8.21
CA TRP A 103 3.81 -0.69 -9.47
C TRP A 103 2.31 -0.67 -9.16
N LYS A 104 1.77 0.53 -9.12
CA LYS A 104 0.38 0.78 -8.75
C LYS A 104 -0.60 0.22 -9.77
N TYR A 105 -1.80 -0.13 -9.32
CA TYR A 105 -2.94 -0.37 -10.20
C TYR A 105 -3.38 0.94 -10.88
N PRO A 106 -4.14 0.87 -11.98
CA PRO A 106 -4.76 2.05 -12.54
C PRO A 106 -5.58 2.78 -11.46
N ALA A 107 -5.45 4.10 -11.42
CA ALA A 107 -6.30 4.89 -10.52
C ALA A 107 -7.76 4.76 -10.96
N ALA A 108 -8.65 4.60 -10.00
CA ALA A 108 -10.07 4.68 -10.28
C ALA A 108 -10.42 6.08 -10.82
N GLN A 109 -11.30 6.12 -11.78
CA GLN A 109 -11.74 7.36 -12.43
C GLN A 109 -13.26 7.35 -12.54
N THR A 110 -13.86 8.49 -12.25
CA THR A 110 -15.28 8.71 -12.46
C THR A 110 -15.50 10.12 -13.00
N LEU A 111 -16.64 10.34 -13.64
CA LEU A 111 -17.04 11.67 -14.08
C LEU A 111 -17.95 12.27 -13.02
N ALA A 112 -17.70 13.53 -12.69
CA ALA A 112 -18.52 14.31 -11.78
C ALA A 112 -18.88 15.66 -12.42
N VAL A 113 -20.04 16.20 -12.04
CA VAL A 113 -20.45 17.55 -12.42
C VAL A 113 -19.88 18.53 -11.40
N VAL A 114 -19.23 19.60 -11.86
CA VAL A 114 -18.76 20.67 -10.99
C VAL A 114 -19.92 21.67 -10.78
N GLU A 115 -20.43 21.77 -9.55
CA GLU A 115 -21.49 22.69 -9.19
C GLU A 115 -20.96 24.11 -8.94
N ALA A 116 -19.80 24.21 -8.28
CA ALA A 116 -19.20 25.50 -7.96
C ALA A 116 -17.68 25.38 -7.85
N ILE A 117 -16.99 26.51 -7.93
CA ILE A 117 -15.55 26.62 -7.67
C ILE A 117 -15.36 27.67 -6.58
N ASP A 118 -14.89 27.24 -5.42
CA ASP A 118 -14.50 28.10 -4.32
C ASP A 118 -13.00 28.36 -4.34
N VAL A 119 -12.59 29.47 -3.72
CA VAL A 119 -11.18 29.79 -3.55
C VAL A 119 -10.85 29.89 -2.06
N SER A 120 -10.02 28.98 -1.58
CA SER A 120 -9.47 29.06 -0.23
C SER A 120 -8.14 29.80 -0.22
N ILE A 121 -7.96 30.67 0.79
CA ILE A 121 -6.73 31.44 0.97
C ILE A 121 -5.96 30.86 2.16
N GLY A 122 -4.81 30.28 1.89
CA GLY A 122 -3.92 29.74 2.92
C GLY A 122 -3.23 30.84 3.76
N ARG A 123 -2.68 30.48 4.90
CA ARG A 123 -1.98 31.40 5.82
C ARG A 123 -0.86 32.22 5.16
N THR A 124 -0.24 31.70 4.12
CA THR A 124 0.83 32.34 3.35
C THR A 124 0.34 33.17 2.17
N GLY A 125 -0.97 33.37 2.03
CA GLY A 125 -1.59 34.03 0.87
C GLY A 125 -1.73 33.15 -0.37
N ARG A 126 -1.40 31.85 -0.29
CA ARG A 126 -1.58 30.92 -1.40
C ARG A 126 -3.05 30.68 -1.66
N LEU A 127 -3.48 30.92 -2.89
CA LEU A 127 -4.83 30.61 -3.36
C LEU A 127 -4.93 29.15 -3.79
N THR A 128 -5.95 28.46 -3.31
CA THR A 128 -6.24 27.07 -3.68
C THR A 128 -7.67 26.99 -4.20
N PRO A 129 -7.89 26.73 -5.50
CA PRO A 129 -9.23 26.49 -6.01
C PRO A 129 -9.74 25.14 -5.53
N ILE A 130 -11.00 25.08 -5.12
CA ILE A 130 -11.71 23.89 -4.66
C ILE A 130 -12.95 23.74 -5.53
N ALA A 131 -13.04 22.63 -6.27
CA ALA A 131 -14.25 22.30 -7.00
C ALA A 131 -15.25 21.60 -6.06
N GLN A 132 -16.46 22.13 -5.96
CA GLN A 132 -17.60 21.44 -5.36
C GLN A 132 -18.24 20.58 -6.44
N LEU A 133 -18.40 19.29 -6.15
CA LEU A 133 -18.89 18.29 -7.10
C LEU A 133 -20.29 17.84 -6.67
N ASP A 134 -21.13 17.50 -7.65
CA ASP A 134 -22.27 16.63 -7.36
C ASP A 134 -21.74 15.33 -6.71
N PRO A 135 -22.37 14.82 -5.64
CA PRO A 135 -21.93 13.60 -4.99
C PRO A 135 -21.77 12.45 -5.98
N VAL A 136 -20.57 11.87 -6.03
CA VAL A 136 -20.22 10.76 -6.92
C VAL A 136 -19.46 9.69 -6.17
N LEU A 137 -19.72 8.42 -6.48
CA LEU A 137 -18.98 7.29 -5.92
C LEU A 137 -17.68 7.06 -6.69
N LEU A 138 -16.57 7.02 -5.95
CA LEU A 138 -15.24 6.65 -6.43
C LEU A 138 -14.64 5.63 -5.47
N ASP A 139 -14.41 4.39 -5.90
CA ASP A 139 -13.93 3.29 -5.05
C ASP A 139 -14.74 3.14 -3.75
N ASP A 140 -16.07 3.06 -3.86
CA ASP A 140 -17.01 2.94 -2.75
C ASP A 140 -16.94 4.10 -1.72
N ARG A 141 -16.35 5.22 -2.11
CA ARG A 141 -16.32 6.45 -1.33
C ARG A 141 -17.08 7.54 -2.05
N GLU A 142 -17.90 8.25 -1.31
CA GLU A 142 -18.54 9.48 -1.80
C GLU A 142 -17.49 10.63 -1.80
N VAL A 143 -17.40 11.30 -2.93
CA VAL A 143 -16.51 12.44 -3.18
C VAL A 143 -17.33 13.67 -3.46
#